data_a6f19e9be325ddef75281610ab885b37
#
_entry.id   a6f19e9be325ddef75281610ab885b37
#
_cell.length_a   1.000
_cell.length_b   1.000
_cell.length_c   1.000
_cell.angle_alpha   90.00
_cell.angle_beta   90.00
_cell.angle_gamma   90.00
#
_symmetry.space_group_name_H-M   'P 1'
#
loop_
_entity.id
_entity.type
_entity.pdbx_description
1 polymer ?
#
loop_
_entity_poly.entity_id
_entity_poly.type
_entity_poly.pdbx_seq_one_letter_code
_entity_poly.pdbx_strand_id
1 'polypeptide(L)'
;MNAETALNCVRSLAPEALAADWDNSSVQIRGERAEVKKLAVTLDPLPEVMAQALAWGADLVVTHHPLYLQPQAPTKDGQHLNVLRQFMSAGAWLYTCHTSLDCRPGGPAFWLGRALKLTDCRTIETVHSFPAREVFFQAPARITEREARPLSETAGVLAVSQSNAGEVRVICEERAWGDIAERLVGIFGKRPEFLVRRLEAPVENIGFGQLGELPKALAYEDFAKLLEKALFSVQKPFVDCGPGKAKGVAWAECGPRPALIRRVGYTTGSGASLIPAAFAAGADVFICGDVKHHPAQEAPGLVLDVGHFILEEEMMRLFAKELSPTLSGVQVKFFEGKSPFSYRVLA
;
A
#
# COMPACT_ATOMS: atom_id res chain seq x y z
N MET A 1 24.18 -2.70 7.17
CA MET A 1 23.31 -1.70 7.85
C MET A 1 22.85 -2.29 9.16
N ASN A 2 22.76 -1.50 10.23
CA ASN A 2 22.20 -1.98 11.50
C ASN A 2 20.72 -2.41 11.32
N ALA A 3 20.30 -3.47 12.03
CA ALA A 3 18.95 -4.04 11.86
C ALA A 3 17.82 -3.04 12.17
N GLU A 4 17.96 -2.22 13.22
CA GLU A 4 16.95 -1.21 13.55
C GLU A 4 16.87 -0.10 12.48
N THR A 5 18.02 0.28 11.91
CA THR A 5 18.05 1.23 10.79
C THR A 5 17.34 0.65 9.56
N ALA A 6 17.55 -0.65 9.26
CA ALA A 6 16.85 -1.30 8.15
C ALA A 6 15.33 -1.38 8.39
N LEU A 7 14.90 -1.71 9.61
CA LEU A 7 13.48 -1.68 10.00
C LEU A 7 12.89 -0.28 9.88
N ASN A 8 13.62 0.76 10.28
CA ASN A 8 13.15 2.15 10.16
C ASN A 8 13.00 2.58 8.69
N CYS A 9 13.85 2.09 7.77
CA CYS A 9 13.64 2.30 6.34
C CYS A 9 12.35 1.62 5.86
N VAL A 10 12.04 0.41 6.33
CA VAL A 10 10.76 -0.26 6.01
C VAL A 10 9.59 0.54 6.58
N ARG A 11 9.64 0.94 7.85
CA ARG A 11 8.61 1.75 8.54
C ARG A 11 8.39 3.10 7.89
N SER A 12 9.41 3.72 7.31
CA SER A 12 9.24 4.99 6.59
C SER A 12 8.39 4.85 5.33
N LEU A 13 8.40 3.67 4.70
CA LEU A 13 7.60 3.36 3.52
C LEU A 13 6.25 2.68 3.86
N ALA A 14 6.12 2.06 5.02
CA ALA A 14 4.90 1.44 5.51
C ALA A 14 4.74 1.73 7.02
N PRO A 15 4.38 2.98 7.40
CA PRO A 15 4.30 3.37 8.81
C PRO A 15 3.26 2.55 9.57
N GLU A 16 3.68 1.92 10.67
CA GLU A 16 2.79 1.13 11.54
C GLU A 16 1.57 1.94 12.02
N ALA A 17 1.73 3.26 12.18
CA ALA A 17 0.64 4.17 12.56
C ALA A 17 -0.47 4.31 11.51
N LEU A 18 -0.29 3.81 10.28
CA LEU A 18 -1.31 3.75 9.24
C LEU A 18 -2.06 2.42 9.22
N ALA A 19 -1.64 1.45 10.02
CA ALA A 19 -2.33 0.17 10.12
C ALA A 19 -3.71 0.33 10.77
N ALA A 20 -4.63 -0.55 10.39
CA ALA A 20 -5.93 -0.63 11.06
C ALA A 20 -5.77 -1.16 12.50
N ASP A 21 -6.63 -0.74 13.41
CA ASP A 21 -6.53 -1.05 14.85
C ASP A 21 -6.54 -2.56 15.17
N TRP A 22 -7.12 -3.37 14.30
CA TRP A 22 -7.18 -4.84 14.45
C TRP A 22 -5.97 -5.56 13.88
N ASP A 23 -5.08 -4.85 13.17
CA ASP A 23 -3.95 -5.43 12.43
C ASP A 23 -2.73 -5.68 13.31
N ASN A 24 -1.78 -6.44 12.75
CA ASN A 24 -0.48 -6.74 13.36
C ASN A 24 0.67 -6.43 12.40
N SER A 25 0.67 -5.21 11.84
CA SER A 25 1.82 -4.67 11.09
C SER A 25 2.95 -4.33 12.05
N SER A 26 3.94 -5.22 12.17
CA SER A 26 5.02 -5.06 13.14
C SER A 26 6.13 -6.10 12.96
N VAL A 27 7.11 -6.11 13.87
CA VAL A 27 8.07 -7.21 14.04
C VAL A 27 7.34 -8.47 14.52
N GLN A 28 7.30 -9.51 13.69
CA GLN A 28 6.68 -10.80 14.00
C GLN A 28 7.65 -11.72 14.74
N ILE A 29 8.91 -11.70 14.33
CA ILE A 29 9.99 -12.46 14.99
C ILE A 29 11.21 -11.55 15.11
N ARG A 30 11.63 -11.30 16.34
CA ARG A 30 12.86 -10.58 16.61
C ARG A 30 14.06 -11.49 16.36
N GLY A 31 14.93 -11.09 15.42
CA GLY A 31 16.16 -11.81 15.15
C GLY A 31 17.32 -11.40 16.08
N GLU A 32 18.39 -12.17 16.02
CA GLU A 32 19.64 -11.93 16.76
C GLU A 32 20.70 -11.21 15.89
N ARG A 33 20.51 -11.19 14.58
CA ARG A 33 21.45 -10.54 13.65
C ARG A 33 21.45 -9.04 13.86
N ALA A 34 22.59 -8.49 14.25
CA ALA A 34 22.76 -7.06 14.48
C ALA A 34 22.80 -6.25 13.18
N GLU A 35 23.25 -6.87 12.07
CA GLU A 35 23.37 -6.26 10.76
C GLU A 35 22.48 -6.94 9.74
N VAL A 36 21.90 -6.14 8.85
CA VAL A 36 21.17 -6.55 7.65
C VAL A 36 22.01 -6.24 6.42
N LYS A 37 22.39 -7.29 5.69
CA LYS A 37 23.07 -7.24 4.40
C LYS A 37 22.17 -7.69 3.27
N LYS A 38 21.21 -8.58 3.59
CA LYS A 38 20.23 -9.11 2.65
C LYS A 38 18.82 -9.02 3.24
N LEU A 39 17.93 -8.38 2.50
CA LEU A 39 16.53 -8.24 2.81
C LEU A 39 15.69 -8.95 1.76
N ALA A 40 14.89 -9.91 2.20
CA ALA A 40 13.90 -10.58 1.35
C ALA A 40 12.53 -9.93 1.50
N VAL A 41 11.79 -9.81 0.41
CA VAL A 41 10.38 -9.36 0.39
C VAL A 41 9.54 -10.45 -0.24
N THR A 42 8.38 -10.74 0.33
CA THR A 42 7.42 -11.72 -0.20
C THR A 42 6.00 -11.41 0.29
N LEU A 43 5.00 -12.04 -0.30
CA LEU A 43 3.61 -11.87 0.12
C LEU A 43 3.32 -12.57 1.45
N ASP A 44 3.51 -13.88 1.48
CA ASP A 44 3.11 -14.77 2.58
C ASP A 44 4.30 -15.33 3.36
N PRO A 45 4.19 -15.48 4.70
CA PRO A 45 5.18 -16.18 5.51
C PRO A 45 5.02 -17.72 5.43
N LEU A 46 4.99 -18.28 4.21
CA LEU A 46 4.89 -19.72 4.00
C LEU A 46 6.23 -20.43 4.28
N PRO A 47 6.24 -21.61 4.94
CA PRO A 47 7.47 -22.29 5.32
C PRO A 47 8.46 -22.53 4.16
N GLU A 48 7.96 -22.86 2.96
CA GLU A 48 8.78 -23.10 1.77
C GLU A 48 9.40 -21.81 1.21
N VAL A 49 8.69 -20.69 1.25
CA VAL A 49 9.19 -19.38 0.82
C VAL A 49 10.21 -18.85 1.84
N MET A 50 9.91 -19.02 3.12
CA MET A 50 10.83 -18.65 4.21
C MET A 50 12.13 -19.43 4.12
N ALA A 51 12.06 -20.76 3.87
CA ALA A 51 13.24 -21.58 3.68
C ALA A 51 14.12 -21.10 2.51
N GLN A 52 13.51 -20.70 1.38
CA GLN A 52 14.25 -20.14 0.23
C GLN A 52 14.91 -18.79 0.57
N ALA A 53 14.20 -17.90 1.25
CA ALA A 53 14.75 -16.61 1.67
C ALA A 53 15.92 -16.77 2.64
N LEU A 54 15.78 -17.65 3.63
CA LEU A 54 16.83 -17.95 4.62
C LEU A 54 18.02 -18.68 3.99
N ALA A 55 17.80 -19.61 3.04
CA ALA A 55 18.86 -20.26 2.29
C ALA A 55 19.64 -19.27 1.38
N TRP A 56 18.98 -18.23 0.85
CA TRP A 56 19.65 -17.13 0.17
C TRP A 56 20.49 -16.29 1.13
N GLY A 57 20.27 -16.41 2.43
CA GLY A 57 20.98 -15.72 3.50
C GLY A 57 20.32 -14.42 3.91
N ALA A 58 18.99 -14.32 3.82
CA ALA A 58 18.25 -13.15 4.30
C ALA A 58 18.50 -12.93 5.80
N ASP A 59 18.83 -11.70 6.18
CA ASP A 59 18.98 -11.25 7.55
C ASP A 59 17.65 -10.70 8.09
N LEU A 60 16.86 -10.10 7.18
CA LEU A 60 15.51 -9.59 7.42
C LEU A 60 14.60 -10.06 6.29
N VAL A 61 13.45 -10.61 6.65
CA VAL A 61 12.36 -10.90 5.72
C VAL A 61 11.20 -9.97 6.01
N VAL A 62 10.65 -9.35 4.96
CA VAL A 62 9.48 -8.50 5.03
C VAL A 62 8.34 -9.19 4.28
N THR A 63 7.22 -9.40 4.95
CA THR A 63 6.00 -9.97 4.38
C THR A 63 4.87 -8.95 4.37
N HIS A 64 3.86 -9.18 3.52
CA HIS A 64 2.60 -8.46 3.62
C HIS A 64 1.73 -9.11 4.69
N HIS A 65 1.38 -10.36 4.52
CA HIS A 65 0.58 -11.06 5.52
C HIS A 65 1.38 -11.33 6.80
N PRO A 66 0.76 -11.10 7.98
CA PRO A 66 1.39 -11.40 9.24
C PRO A 66 1.47 -12.91 9.48
N LEU A 67 2.47 -13.32 10.24
CA LEU A 67 2.58 -14.72 10.69
C LEU A 67 1.36 -15.12 11.55
N TYR A 68 0.79 -14.16 12.26
CA TYR A 68 -0.44 -14.27 13.05
C TYR A 68 -1.06 -12.87 13.25
N LEU A 69 -2.38 -12.77 13.15
CA LEU A 69 -3.10 -11.53 13.46
C LEU A 69 -3.19 -11.30 14.97
N GLN A 70 -3.39 -12.37 15.74
CA GLN A 70 -3.41 -12.31 17.20
C GLN A 70 -2.31 -13.19 17.76
N PRO A 71 -1.61 -12.75 18.82
CA PRO A 71 -0.57 -13.55 19.46
C PRO A 71 -1.10 -14.94 19.85
N GLN A 72 -0.35 -15.97 19.48
CA GLN A 72 -0.70 -17.34 19.79
C GLN A 72 0.51 -18.15 20.24
N ALA A 73 0.31 -19.02 21.23
CA ALA A 73 1.36 -19.92 21.68
C ALA A 73 1.63 -21.02 20.63
N PRO A 74 2.89 -21.36 20.33
CA PRO A 74 3.26 -22.36 19.33
C PRO A 74 3.09 -23.80 19.85
N THR A 75 1.88 -24.15 20.26
CA THR A 75 1.56 -25.44 20.91
C THR A 75 1.13 -26.53 19.96
N LYS A 76 0.91 -26.20 18.67
CA LYS A 76 0.44 -27.13 17.66
C LYS A 76 1.39 -27.16 16.46
N ASP A 77 1.63 -28.35 15.90
CA ASP A 77 2.35 -28.46 14.64
C ASP A 77 1.57 -27.76 13.50
N GLY A 78 2.30 -27.11 12.62
CA GLY A 78 1.72 -26.37 11.48
C GLY A 78 2.68 -25.36 10.90
N GLN A 79 2.20 -24.55 9.95
CA GLN A 79 3.00 -23.56 9.24
C GLN A 79 3.62 -22.55 10.19
N HIS A 80 2.84 -22.02 11.15
CA HIS A 80 3.29 -21.06 12.15
C HIS A 80 4.52 -21.57 12.92
N LEU A 81 4.44 -22.77 13.52
CA LEU A 81 5.54 -23.34 14.28
C LEU A 81 6.77 -23.63 13.40
N ASN A 82 6.54 -24.06 12.14
CA ASN A 82 7.64 -24.31 11.20
C ASN A 82 8.39 -23.03 10.87
N VAL A 83 7.70 -21.91 10.63
CA VAL A 83 8.33 -20.62 10.38
C VAL A 83 9.10 -20.14 11.61
N LEU A 84 8.51 -20.23 12.80
CA LEU A 84 9.21 -19.89 14.05
C LEU A 84 10.52 -20.68 14.20
N ARG A 85 10.50 -22.02 14.02
CA ARG A 85 11.71 -22.86 14.09
C ARG A 85 12.78 -22.43 13.10
N GLN A 86 12.41 -22.12 11.86
CA GLN A 86 13.35 -21.68 10.82
C GLN A 86 14.02 -20.35 11.21
N PHE A 87 13.25 -19.36 11.62
CA PHE A 87 13.78 -18.04 11.98
C PHE A 87 14.61 -18.07 13.26
N MET A 88 14.16 -18.79 14.30
CA MET A 88 14.93 -18.98 15.52
C MET A 88 16.28 -19.65 15.26
N SER A 89 16.32 -20.67 14.39
CA SER A 89 17.57 -21.33 14.01
C SER A 89 18.47 -20.44 13.15
N ALA A 90 17.91 -19.56 12.32
CA ALA A 90 18.67 -18.67 11.44
C ALA A 90 19.11 -17.38 12.14
N GLY A 91 18.51 -16.99 13.27
CA GLY A 91 18.70 -15.70 13.92
C GLY A 91 18.25 -14.51 13.07
N ALA A 92 17.40 -14.73 12.06
CA ALA A 92 16.93 -13.71 11.14
C ALA A 92 15.67 -12.99 11.70
N TRP A 93 15.38 -11.79 11.17
CA TRP A 93 14.20 -11.00 11.53
C TRP A 93 13.04 -11.27 10.58
N LEU A 94 11.81 -11.31 11.10
CA LEU A 94 10.58 -11.28 10.31
C LEU A 94 9.77 -10.04 10.67
N TYR A 95 9.48 -9.22 9.68
CA TYR A 95 8.67 -8.02 9.79
C TYR A 95 7.49 -8.08 8.83
N THR A 96 6.36 -7.56 9.23
CA THR A 96 5.15 -7.51 8.40
C THR A 96 4.67 -6.07 8.23
N CYS A 97 4.31 -5.72 7.00
CA CYS A 97 3.62 -4.48 6.65
C CYS A 97 2.32 -4.84 5.90
N HIS A 98 1.30 -5.19 6.65
CA HIS A 98 -0.03 -5.59 6.16
C HIS A 98 -0.85 -4.34 5.84
N THR A 99 -1.84 -3.99 6.65
CA THR A 99 -2.69 -2.83 6.37
C THR A 99 -1.95 -1.48 6.45
N SER A 100 -0.80 -1.42 7.11
CA SER A 100 0.09 -0.25 7.07
C SER A 100 0.57 0.08 5.65
N LEU A 101 0.75 -0.94 4.80
CA LEU A 101 1.11 -0.78 3.40
C LEU A 101 -0.12 -0.49 2.53
N ASP A 102 -1.26 -1.16 2.79
CA ASP A 102 -2.52 -0.93 2.07
C ASP A 102 -3.03 0.50 2.23
N CYS A 103 -2.94 1.03 3.45
CA CYS A 103 -3.39 2.37 3.78
C CYS A 103 -2.41 3.48 3.35
N ARG A 104 -1.20 3.15 2.90
CA ARG A 104 -0.20 4.15 2.54
C ARG A 104 -0.62 4.93 1.27
N PRO A 105 -0.85 6.26 1.34
CA PRO A 105 -1.18 7.06 0.18
C PRO A 105 -0.08 7.01 -0.88
N GLY A 106 -0.46 6.83 -2.15
CA GLY A 106 0.48 6.71 -3.26
C GLY A 106 1.37 5.46 -3.22
N GLY A 107 1.14 4.54 -2.26
CA GLY A 107 1.88 3.30 -2.08
C GLY A 107 1.66 2.27 -3.19
N PRO A 108 2.34 1.12 -3.11
CA PRO A 108 2.25 0.07 -4.11
C PRO A 108 0.87 -0.57 -4.19
N ALA A 109 0.03 -0.52 -3.13
CA ALA A 109 -1.36 -0.98 -3.17
C ALA A 109 -2.18 -0.29 -4.28
N PHE A 110 -1.79 0.92 -4.68
CA PHE A 110 -2.47 1.68 -5.74
C PHE A 110 -1.91 1.43 -7.15
N TRP A 111 -1.21 0.32 -7.37
CA TRP A 111 -0.59 0.01 -8.65
C TRP A 111 -1.60 -0.17 -9.80
N LEU A 112 -2.77 -0.79 -9.53
CA LEU A 112 -3.78 -1.04 -10.54
C LEU A 112 -4.38 0.27 -11.06
N GLY A 113 -4.67 1.24 -10.16
CA GLY A 113 -5.13 2.56 -10.55
C GLY A 113 -4.14 3.30 -11.45
N ARG A 114 -2.83 3.18 -11.15
CA ARG A 114 -1.77 3.71 -12.01
C ARG A 114 -1.73 3.01 -13.38
N ALA A 115 -1.86 1.68 -13.40
CA ALA A 115 -1.89 0.90 -14.65
C ALA A 115 -3.10 1.25 -15.54
N LEU A 116 -4.26 1.49 -14.92
CA LEU A 116 -5.49 1.94 -15.59
C LEU A 116 -5.50 3.45 -15.86
N LYS A 117 -4.50 4.21 -15.39
CA LYS A 117 -4.38 5.67 -15.51
C LYS A 117 -5.57 6.41 -14.90
N LEU A 118 -6.02 5.96 -13.73
CA LEU A 118 -7.10 6.62 -13.01
C LEU A 118 -6.67 8.01 -12.52
N THR A 119 -7.57 8.97 -12.62
CA THR A 119 -7.48 10.32 -12.06
C THR A 119 -8.51 10.53 -10.97
N ASP A 120 -8.43 11.65 -10.25
CA ASP A 120 -9.37 12.03 -9.19
C ASP A 120 -9.60 10.92 -8.15
N CYS A 121 -8.49 10.28 -7.80
CA CYS A 121 -8.51 9.12 -6.92
C CYS A 121 -8.81 9.51 -5.47
N ARG A 122 -9.68 8.74 -4.81
CA ARG A 122 -10.03 8.87 -3.40
C ARG A 122 -10.17 7.51 -2.73
N THR A 123 -9.99 7.47 -1.42
CA THR A 123 -10.19 6.29 -0.58
C THR A 123 -11.66 5.87 -0.58
N ILE A 124 -11.92 4.56 -0.63
CA ILE A 124 -13.29 4.00 -0.55
C ILE A 124 -13.72 3.89 0.91
N GLU A 125 -12.91 3.28 1.77
CA GLU A 125 -13.17 3.13 3.20
C GLU A 125 -12.08 3.82 4.01
N THR A 126 -12.48 4.79 4.83
CA THR A 126 -11.54 5.56 5.64
C THR A 126 -11.18 4.79 6.91
N VAL A 127 -9.89 4.56 7.13
CA VAL A 127 -9.33 4.01 8.37
C VAL A 127 -8.84 5.15 9.27
N HIS A 128 -8.17 6.13 8.70
CA HIS A 128 -7.64 7.29 9.43
C HIS A 128 -8.03 8.59 8.75
N SER A 129 -8.27 9.62 9.56
CA SER A 129 -8.57 10.98 9.11
C SER A 129 -7.61 11.96 9.74
N PHE A 130 -6.89 12.70 8.91
CA PHE A 130 -5.89 13.68 9.34
C PHE A 130 -6.34 15.08 8.96
N PRO A 131 -6.90 15.87 9.91
CA PRO A 131 -7.22 17.27 9.68
C PRO A 131 -5.95 18.06 9.36
N ALA A 132 -6.05 18.97 8.40
CA ALA A 132 -4.94 19.86 8.09
C ALA A 132 -4.54 20.70 9.32
N ARG A 133 -3.28 21.12 9.34
CA ARG A 133 -2.75 22.03 10.36
C ARG A 133 -2.56 23.40 9.77
N GLU A 134 -2.86 24.39 10.58
CA GLU A 134 -2.49 25.77 10.35
C GLU A 134 -1.42 26.16 11.36
N VAL A 135 -0.31 26.67 10.85
CA VAL A 135 0.87 27.01 11.64
C VAL A 135 1.19 28.49 11.44
N PHE A 136 1.31 29.19 12.52
CA PHE A 136 1.73 30.60 12.56
C PHE A 136 3.06 30.72 13.27
N PHE A 137 3.90 31.60 12.79
CA PHE A 137 5.12 32.01 13.49
C PHE A 137 5.61 33.39 13.02
N GLN A 138 6.34 34.08 13.88
CA GLN A 138 7.02 35.30 13.52
C GLN A 138 8.36 34.95 12.88
N ALA A 139 8.52 35.25 11.59
CA ALA A 139 9.78 35.02 10.90
C ALA A 139 10.85 36.02 11.41
N PRO A 140 12.08 35.56 11.66
CA PRO A 140 13.20 36.44 12.03
C PRO A 140 13.58 37.45 10.94
N ALA A 141 13.31 37.08 9.69
CA ALA A 141 13.46 37.89 8.50
C ALA A 141 12.34 37.59 7.51
N ARG A 142 12.11 38.51 6.57
CA ARG A 142 11.12 38.26 5.51
C ARG A 142 11.56 37.06 4.65
N ILE A 143 10.69 36.10 4.48
CA ILE A 143 10.87 34.96 3.53
C ILE A 143 10.87 35.55 2.13
N THR A 144 11.95 35.37 1.40
CA THR A 144 12.03 35.76 0.00
C THR A 144 11.23 34.83 -0.90
N GLU A 145 10.84 35.27 -2.10
CA GLU A 145 10.20 34.36 -3.08
C GLU A 145 11.03 33.11 -3.35
N ARG A 146 12.36 33.24 -3.33
CA ARG A 146 13.29 32.12 -3.53
C ARG A 146 13.20 31.08 -2.41
N GLU A 147 12.87 31.48 -1.18
CA GLU A 147 12.70 30.60 -0.01
C GLU A 147 11.26 30.10 0.13
N ALA A 148 10.27 30.94 -0.21
CA ALA A 148 8.85 30.60 -0.14
C ALA A 148 8.46 29.55 -1.19
N ARG A 149 9.04 29.62 -2.39
CA ARG A 149 8.73 28.70 -3.50
C ARG A 149 9.06 27.24 -3.16
N PRO A 150 10.27 26.87 -2.69
CA PRO A 150 10.55 25.49 -2.27
C PRO A 150 9.67 25.02 -1.10
N LEU A 151 9.25 25.93 -0.23
CA LEU A 151 8.34 25.61 0.86
C LEU A 151 6.94 25.31 0.34
N SER A 152 6.39 26.15 -0.56
CA SER A 152 5.07 25.95 -1.16
C SER A 152 5.02 24.73 -2.10
N GLU A 153 6.15 24.35 -2.69
CA GLU A 153 6.29 23.13 -3.54
C GLU A 153 6.57 21.86 -2.69
N THR A 154 6.70 21.99 -1.38
CA THR A 154 6.89 20.82 -0.50
C THR A 154 5.62 19.99 -0.43
N ALA A 155 5.75 18.68 -0.58
CA ALA A 155 4.63 17.75 -0.48
C ALA A 155 3.86 17.95 0.83
N GLY A 156 2.53 18.03 0.74
CA GLY A 156 1.65 18.26 1.89
C GLY A 156 1.52 19.71 2.32
N VAL A 157 2.20 20.68 1.69
CA VAL A 157 1.91 22.11 1.88
C VAL A 157 0.75 22.52 1.02
N LEU A 158 -0.31 23.03 1.65
CA LEU A 158 -1.55 23.46 0.98
C LEU A 158 -1.55 24.96 0.70
N ALA A 159 -0.97 25.76 1.57
CA ALA A 159 -0.83 27.20 1.37
C ALA A 159 0.30 27.78 2.24
N VAL A 160 0.97 28.81 1.72
CA VAL A 160 1.93 29.63 2.45
C VAL A 160 1.59 31.10 2.22
N SER A 161 1.54 31.89 3.27
CA SER A 161 1.38 33.34 3.18
C SER A 161 2.23 34.04 4.23
N GLN A 162 2.64 35.25 3.92
CA GLN A 162 3.38 36.11 4.86
C GLN A 162 2.75 37.50 4.89
N SER A 163 2.53 38.03 6.11
CA SER A 163 2.08 39.39 6.31
C SER A 163 3.23 40.42 6.15
N ASN A 164 2.89 41.69 5.96
CA ASN A 164 3.89 42.76 5.94
C ASN A 164 4.61 42.92 7.31
N ALA A 165 4.01 42.46 8.39
CA ALA A 165 4.60 42.47 9.75
C ALA A 165 5.55 41.26 9.99
N GLY A 166 5.76 40.40 8.99
CA GLY A 166 6.66 39.25 9.10
C GLY A 166 6.02 38.01 9.71
N GLU A 167 4.71 38.04 10.00
CA GLU A 167 3.99 36.83 10.41
C GLU A 167 3.84 35.89 9.23
N VAL A 168 4.25 34.63 9.38
CA VAL A 168 4.12 33.57 8.38
C VAL A 168 3.01 32.62 8.80
N ARG A 169 2.18 32.26 7.83
CA ARG A 169 1.12 31.28 7.95
C ARG A 169 1.36 30.17 6.96
N VAL A 170 1.41 28.93 7.44
CA VAL A 170 1.50 27.71 6.63
C VAL A 170 0.28 26.85 6.90
N ILE A 171 -0.43 26.45 5.86
CA ILE A 171 -1.45 25.40 5.95
C ILE A 171 -0.85 24.15 5.32
N CYS A 172 -0.88 23.04 6.05
CA CYS A 172 -0.29 21.78 5.59
C CYS A 172 -1.08 20.57 6.09
N GLU A 173 -0.87 19.44 5.41
CA GLU A 173 -1.31 18.15 5.90
C GLU A 173 -0.66 17.83 7.25
N GLU A 174 -1.41 17.20 8.16
CA GLU A 174 -0.90 16.88 9.51
C GLU A 174 0.38 16.05 9.45
N ARG A 175 0.44 15.08 8.55
CA ARG A 175 1.58 14.16 8.41
C ARG A 175 2.84 14.83 7.85
N ALA A 176 2.68 15.88 7.05
CA ALA A 176 3.79 16.60 6.44
C ALA A 176 4.44 17.61 7.41
N TRP A 177 3.82 17.90 8.55
CA TRP A 177 4.26 18.95 9.45
C TRP A 177 5.68 18.75 9.99
N GLY A 178 6.09 17.52 10.29
CA GLY A 178 7.46 17.23 10.77
C GLY A 178 8.53 17.72 9.80
N ASP A 179 8.42 17.29 8.54
CA ASP A 179 9.38 17.64 7.47
C ASP A 179 9.35 19.15 7.15
N ILE A 180 8.16 19.75 7.18
CA ILE A 180 8.00 21.18 6.97
C ILE A 180 8.67 21.99 8.10
N ALA A 181 8.49 21.57 9.35
CA ALA A 181 9.12 22.20 10.49
C ALA A 181 10.65 22.14 10.41
N GLU A 182 11.22 21.00 10.02
CA GLU A 182 12.66 20.85 9.81
C GLU A 182 13.17 21.76 8.67
N ARG A 183 12.44 21.87 7.56
CA ARG A 183 12.79 22.81 6.48
C ARG A 183 12.78 24.26 6.95
N LEU A 184 11.79 24.65 7.76
CA LEU A 184 11.74 26.01 8.31
C LEU A 184 12.93 26.29 9.24
N VAL A 185 13.36 25.30 10.03
CA VAL A 185 14.60 25.40 10.81
C VAL A 185 15.81 25.61 9.91
N GLY A 186 15.89 24.88 8.78
CA GLY A 186 16.96 25.04 7.79
C GLY A 186 16.99 26.44 7.15
N ILE A 187 15.82 27.03 6.86
CA ILE A 187 15.70 28.38 6.30
C ILE A 187 16.14 29.44 7.29
N PHE A 188 15.73 29.34 8.56
CA PHE A 188 15.97 30.38 9.57
C PHE A 188 17.20 30.16 10.46
N GLY A 189 17.87 29.01 10.34
CA GLY A 189 19.04 28.62 11.16
C GLY A 189 18.69 28.33 12.64
N LYS A 190 17.45 28.54 13.04
CA LYS A 190 16.91 28.21 14.37
C LYS A 190 15.42 27.83 14.24
N ARG A 191 14.93 27.11 15.24
CA ARG A 191 13.52 26.73 15.30
C ARG A 191 12.68 27.95 15.71
N PRO A 192 11.74 28.42 14.88
CA PRO A 192 10.75 29.42 15.27
C PRO A 192 9.82 28.90 16.38
N GLU A 193 9.21 29.83 17.13
CA GLU A 193 8.10 29.47 18.00
C GLU A 193 6.83 29.30 17.16
N PHE A 194 6.34 28.07 17.06
CA PHE A 194 5.17 27.74 16.27
C PHE A 194 3.91 27.75 17.11
N LEU A 195 2.90 28.49 16.66
CA LEU A 195 1.51 28.30 17.08
C LEU A 195 0.84 27.39 16.09
N VAL A 196 0.47 26.18 16.52
CA VAL A 196 -0.12 25.14 15.67
C VAL A 196 -1.56 24.89 16.10
N ARG A 197 -2.48 24.89 15.13
CA ARG A 197 -3.87 24.50 15.36
C ARG A 197 -4.35 23.54 14.29
N ARG A 198 -5.28 22.65 14.62
CA ARG A 198 -5.97 21.79 13.68
C ARG A 198 -7.11 22.58 13.04
N LEU A 199 -7.33 22.32 11.75
CA LEU A 199 -8.45 22.84 10.99
C LEU A 199 -9.57 21.78 10.92
N GLU A 200 -10.83 22.22 10.77
CA GLU A 200 -11.93 21.32 10.47
C GLU A 200 -11.84 20.76 9.05
N ALA A 201 -11.26 21.52 8.12
CA ALA A 201 -11.03 21.16 6.73
C ALA A 201 -9.80 21.91 6.18
N PRO A 202 -9.10 21.38 5.16
CA PRO A 202 -9.34 20.06 4.55
C PRO A 202 -8.91 18.91 5.46
N VAL A 203 -9.45 17.72 5.19
CA VAL A 203 -9.12 16.48 5.89
C VAL A 203 -8.57 15.48 4.89
N GLU A 204 -7.39 14.93 5.16
CA GLU A 204 -6.86 13.80 4.42
C GLU A 204 -7.44 12.51 4.99
N ASN A 205 -8.18 11.78 4.17
CA ASN A 205 -8.72 10.47 4.52
C ASN A 205 -7.88 9.38 3.85
N ILE A 206 -7.35 8.48 4.64
CA ILE A 206 -6.59 7.31 4.16
C ILE A 206 -7.23 6.02 4.66
N GLY A 207 -7.07 4.95 3.91
CA GLY A 207 -7.64 3.65 4.25
C GLY A 207 -7.67 2.71 3.06
N PHE A 208 -8.69 1.87 3.00
CA PHE A 208 -8.78 0.77 2.06
C PHE A 208 -9.46 1.14 0.75
N GLY A 209 -8.93 0.55 -0.32
CA GLY A 209 -9.45 0.69 -1.67
C GLY A 209 -9.30 2.08 -2.24
N GLN A 210 -9.42 2.18 -3.53
CA GLN A 210 -9.36 3.42 -4.27
C GLN A 210 -10.50 3.48 -5.28
N LEU A 211 -11.16 4.62 -5.38
CA LEU A 211 -12.10 4.98 -6.44
C LEU A 211 -11.49 6.09 -7.27
N GLY A 212 -11.44 5.92 -8.58
CA GLY A 212 -10.92 6.93 -9.49
C GLY A 212 -11.62 6.90 -10.85
N GLU A 213 -11.32 7.87 -11.70
CA GLU A 213 -11.92 8.00 -13.01
C GLU A 213 -10.98 7.59 -14.14
N LEU A 214 -11.48 6.82 -15.11
CA LEU A 214 -10.79 6.57 -16.36
C LEU A 214 -10.69 7.88 -17.17
N PRO A 215 -9.65 8.05 -18.02
CA PRO A 215 -9.53 9.21 -18.90
C PRO A 215 -10.75 9.43 -19.81
N LYS A 216 -11.44 8.33 -20.17
CA LYS A 216 -12.71 8.32 -20.92
C LYS A 216 -13.58 7.16 -20.49
N ALA A 217 -14.90 7.31 -20.60
CA ALA A 217 -15.81 6.19 -20.39
C ALA A 217 -15.60 5.10 -21.47
N LEU A 218 -15.63 3.84 -21.06
CA LEU A 218 -15.42 2.66 -21.92
C LEU A 218 -16.63 1.74 -21.86
N ALA A 219 -16.96 1.11 -22.99
CA ALA A 219 -17.83 -0.06 -22.97
C ALA A 219 -17.14 -1.21 -22.24
N TYR A 220 -17.92 -2.15 -21.71
CA TYR A 220 -17.39 -3.27 -20.93
C TYR A 220 -16.26 -4.03 -21.63
N GLU A 221 -16.42 -4.39 -22.90
CA GLU A 221 -15.43 -5.16 -23.66
C GLU A 221 -14.08 -4.43 -23.82
N ASP A 222 -14.10 -3.12 -23.98
CA ASP A 222 -12.88 -2.32 -24.07
C ASP A 222 -12.22 -2.14 -22.69
N PHE A 223 -13.03 -2.02 -21.64
CA PHE A 223 -12.53 -2.02 -20.27
C PHE A 223 -11.90 -3.37 -19.89
N ALA A 224 -12.56 -4.48 -20.23
CA ALA A 224 -12.05 -5.84 -19.99
C ALA A 224 -10.68 -6.05 -20.66
N LYS A 225 -10.50 -5.62 -21.90
CA LYS A 225 -9.19 -5.66 -22.59
C LYS A 225 -8.13 -4.80 -21.89
N LEU A 226 -8.51 -3.60 -21.41
CA LEU A 226 -7.61 -2.73 -20.66
C LEU A 226 -7.18 -3.38 -19.34
N LEU A 227 -8.12 -3.95 -18.60
CA LEU A 227 -7.87 -4.67 -17.35
C LEU A 227 -7.01 -5.92 -17.57
N GLU A 228 -7.36 -6.74 -18.56
CA GLU A 228 -6.56 -7.92 -18.96
C GLU A 228 -5.10 -7.53 -19.22
N LYS A 229 -4.88 -6.47 -20.00
CA LYS A 229 -3.53 -5.97 -20.29
C LYS A 229 -2.79 -5.54 -19.01
N ALA A 230 -3.47 -4.87 -18.09
CA ALA A 230 -2.88 -4.45 -16.81
C ALA A 230 -2.47 -5.67 -15.96
N LEU A 231 -3.36 -6.65 -15.83
CA LEU A 231 -3.11 -7.87 -15.07
C LEU A 231 -2.07 -8.79 -15.74
N PHE A 232 -2.11 -8.93 -17.07
CA PHE A 232 -1.18 -9.76 -17.83
C PHE A 232 0.27 -9.25 -17.79
N SER A 233 0.46 -7.93 -17.61
CA SER A 233 1.80 -7.33 -17.51
C SER A 233 2.55 -7.73 -16.25
N VAL A 234 1.84 -8.24 -15.23
CA VAL A 234 2.37 -8.52 -13.89
C VAL A 234 2.47 -10.00 -13.56
N GLN A 235 1.77 -10.88 -14.28
CA GLN A 235 1.82 -12.31 -14.02
C GLN A 235 1.89 -13.18 -15.29
N LYS A 236 2.52 -14.35 -15.13
CA LYS A 236 2.39 -15.46 -16.07
C LYS A 236 0.92 -15.89 -16.15
N PRO A 237 0.43 -16.32 -17.32
CA PRO A 237 -0.99 -16.59 -17.53
C PRO A 237 -1.59 -17.52 -16.47
N PHE A 238 -2.71 -17.08 -15.90
CA PHE A 238 -3.42 -17.72 -14.80
C PHE A 238 -4.09 -19.03 -15.21
N VAL A 239 -4.42 -19.17 -16.48
CA VAL A 239 -5.16 -20.31 -16.98
C VAL A 239 -4.35 -21.04 -18.03
N ASP A 240 -4.00 -22.28 -17.73
CA ASP A 240 -3.47 -23.20 -18.73
C ASP A 240 -4.65 -23.84 -19.48
N CYS A 241 -4.98 -23.26 -20.62
CA CYS A 241 -6.03 -23.80 -21.50
C CYS A 241 -5.59 -25.03 -22.29
N GLY A 242 -4.39 -25.57 -22.00
CA GLY A 242 -3.82 -26.73 -22.70
C GLY A 242 -2.98 -26.37 -23.94
N PRO A 243 -2.29 -27.34 -24.55
CA PRO A 243 -1.40 -27.13 -25.69
C PRO A 243 -2.12 -26.48 -26.86
N GLY A 244 -1.58 -25.35 -27.35
CA GLY A 244 -2.09 -24.63 -28.51
C GLY A 244 -3.27 -23.68 -28.26
N LYS A 245 -3.75 -23.54 -27.01
CA LYS A 245 -4.79 -22.55 -26.65
C LYS A 245 -4.16 -21.26 -26.10
N ALA A 246 -4.88 -20.13 -26.27
CA ALA A 246 -4.42 -18.83 -25.82
C ALA A 246 -4.28 -18.82 -24.29
N LYS A 247 -3.18 -18.26 -23.81
CA LYS A 247 -2.98 -17.96 -22.39
C LYS A 247 -3.70 -16.66 -22.08
N GLY A 248 -4.54 -16.64 -21.05
CA GLY A 248 -5.35 -15.47 -20.67
C GLY A 248 -5.39 -15.28 -19.16
N VAL A 249 -5.92 -14.16 -18.76
CA VAL A 249 -6.31 -13.87 -17.38
C VAL A 249 -7.77 -14.26 -17.21
N ALA A 250 -8.10 -14.93 -16.12
CA ALA A 250 -9.48 -15.26 -15.77
C ALA A 250 -9.89 -14.50 -14.52
N TRP A 251 -11.14 -14.05 -14.48
CA TRP A 251 -11.79 -13.49 -13.30
C TRP A 251 -13.24 -13.97 -13.22
N ALA A 252 -13.80 -13.90 -12.01
CA ALA A 252 -15.23 -14.10 -11.83
C ALA A 252 -15.96 -12.77 -11.88
N GLU A 253 -17.21 -12.78 -12.35
CA GLU A 253 -18.05 -11.59 -12.44
C GLU A 253 -19.37 -11.79 -11.71
N CYS A 254 -19.84 -10.74 -11.03
CA CYS A 254 -21.16 -10.72 -10.45
C CYS A 254 -21.76 -9.31 -10.50
N GLY A 255 -23.07 -9.23 -10.27
CA GLY A 255 -23.83 -7.99 -10.39
C GLY A 255 -24.11 -7.53 -11.82
N PRO A 256 -24.98 -6.51 -11.99
CA PRO A 256 -25.38 -6.01 -13.30
C PRO A 256 -24.25 -5.23 -13.96
N ARG A 257 -24.04 -5.48 -15.26
CA ARG A 257 -23.05 -4.73 -16.07
C ARG A 257 -23.60 -3.35 -16.43
N PRO A 258 -22.83 -2.27 -16.22
CA PRO A 258 -23.20 -0.93 -16.68
C PRO A 258 -23.04 -0.79 -18.20
N ALA A 259 -23.75 0.14 -18.82
CA ALA A 259 -23.58 0.44 -20.23
C ALA A 259 -22.19 1.01 -20.55
N LEU A 260 -21.67 1.86 -19.66
CA LEU A 260 -20.35 2.46 -19.75
C LEU A 260 -19.67 2.43 -18.38
N ILE A 261 -18.36 2.27 -18.38
CA ILE A 261 -17.50 2.31 -17.18
C ILE A 261 -16.65 3.57 -17.25
N ARG A 262 -16.80 4.45 -16.31
CA ARG A 262 -16.01 5.66 -16.11
C ARG A 262 -15.31 5.64 -14.76
N ARG A 263 -16.04 5.31 -13.69
CA ARG A 263 -15.53 5.28 -12.32
C ARG A 263 -15.21 3.86 -11.91
N VAL A 264 -13.94 3.63 -11.60
CA VAL A 264 -13.40 2.31 -11.23
C VAL A 264 -13.01 2.33 -9.76
N GLY A 265 -13.71 1.50 -8.97
CA GLY A 265 -13.30 1.16 -7.62
C GLY A 265 -12.44 -0.09 -7.62
N TYR A 266 -11.43 -0.16 -6.75
CA TYR A 266 -10.67 -1.39 -6.55
C TYR A 266 -9.99 -1.41 -5.19
N THR A 267 -9.62 -2.61 -4.74
CA THR A 267 -8.71 -2.84 -3.61
C THR A 267 -7.78 -3.99 -3.92
N THR A 268 -6.61 -4.02 -3.30
CA THR A 268 -5.76 -5.22 -3.26
C THR A 268 -6.36 -6.24 -2.29
N GLY A 269 -6.10 -7.52 -2.54
CA GLY A 269 -6.52 -8.59 -1.65
C GLY A 269 -8.03 -8.83 -1.56
N SER A 270 -8.49 -9.15 -0.36
CA SER A 270 -9.91 -9.42 -0.07
C SER A 270 -10.71 -8.12 0.02
N GLY A 271 -11.71 -7.96 -0.86
CA GLY A 271 -12.43 -6.70 -0.99
C GLY A 271 -13.96 -6.79 -0.86
N ALA A 272 -14.51 -7.96 -0.54
CA ALA A 272 -15.96 -8.15 -0.53
C ALA A 272 -16.70 -7.20 0.43
N SER A 273 -16.08 -6.81 1.56
CA SER A 273 -16.65 -5.86 2.52
C SER A 273 -16.76 -4.43 1.98
N LEU A 274 -15.93 -4.07 1.00
CA LEU A 274 -15.91 -2.73 0.41
C LEU A 274 -16.94 -2.54 -0.72
N ILE A 275 -17.58 -3.60 -1.20
CA ILE A 275 -18.55 -3.55 -2.31
C ILE A 275 -19.63 -2.48 -2.07
N PRO A 276 -20.35 -2.47 -0.92
CA PRO A 276 -21.39 -1.47 -0.69
C PRO A 276 -20.84 -0.03 -0.69
N ALA A 277 -19.69 0.21 -0.05
CA ALA A 277 -19.08 1.52 0.04
C ALA A 277 -18.59 2.02 -1.33
N ALA A 278 -18.00 1.14 -2.16
CA ALA A 278 -17.55 1.48 -3.51
C ALA A 278 -18.71 1.96 -4.40
N PHE A 279 -19.84 1.25 -4.40
CA PHE A 279 -20.99 1.63 -5.20
C PHE A 279 -21.74 2.83 -4.61
N ALA A 280 -21.83 2.96 -3.29
CA ALA A 280 -22.36 4.18 -2.65
C ALA A 280 -21.54 5.42 -2.99
N ALA A 281 -20.21 5.26 -3.13
CA ALA A 281 -19.31 6.30 -3.62
C ALA A 281 -19.41 6.55 -5.13
N GLY A 282 -20.17 5.72 -5.84
CA GLY A 282 -20.52 5.88 -7.26
C GLY A 282 -19.61 5.14 -8.24
N ALA A 283 -19.00 4.02 -7.85
CA ALA A 283 -18.29 3.15 -8.77
C ALA A 283 -19.24 2.59 -9.85
N ASP A 284 -18.75 2.49 -11.09
CA ASP A 284 -19.44 1.76 -12.17
C ASP A 284 -19.01 0.29 -12.19
N VAL A 285 -17.80 0.01 -11.70
CA VAL A 285 -17.22 -1.33 -11.52
C VAL A 285 -16.35 -1.36 -10.26
N PHE A 286 -16.34 -2.51 -9.58
CA PHE A 286 -15.44 -2.74 -8.44
C PHE A 286 -14.58 -3.98 -8.69
N ILE A 287 -13.26 -3.87 -8.45
CA ILE A 287 -12.27 -4.93 -8.68
C ILE A 287 -11.64 -5.32 -7.34
N CYS A 288 -11.65 -6.61 -7.01
CA CYS A 288 -11.06 -7.12 -5.78
C CYS A 288 -10.74 -8.62 -5.89
N GLY A 289 -10.44 -9.26 -4.78
CA GLY A 289 -10.37 -10.71 -4.61
C GLY A 289 -11.33 -11.21 -3.55
N ASP A 290 -11.47 -12.54 -3.47
CA ASP A 290 -12.19 -13.27 -2.41
C ASP A 290 -13.69 -12.92 -2.26
N VAL A 291 -14.38 -12.74 -3.35
CA VAL A 291 -15.83 -12.49 -3.34
C VAL A 291 -16.58 -13.79 -3.06
N LYS A 292 -17.20 -13.87 -1.89
CA LYS A 292 -18.03 -15.02 -1.49
C LYS A 292 -19.42 -14.95 -2.11
N HIS A 293 -20.14 -16.11 -2.07
CA HIS A 293 -21.46 -16.27 -2.70
C HIS A 293 -22.47 -15.19 -2.32
N HIS A 294 -22.67 -14.93 -1.03
CA HIS A 294 -23.67 -13.94 -0.60
C HIS A 294 -23.34 -12.50 -1.03
N PRO A 295 -22.13 -11.97 -0.79
CA PRO A 295 -21.76 -10.67 -1.35
C PRO A 295 -21.89 -10.58 -2.88
N ALA A 296 -21.64 -11.69 -3.60
CA ALA A 296 -21.82 -11.73 -5.05
C ALA A 296 -23.30 -11.61 -5.47
N GLN A 297 -24.21 -12.25 -4.74
CA GLN A 297 -25.66 -12.15 -4.99
C GLN A 297 -26.24 -10.77 -4.71
N GLU A 298 -25.67 -10.07 -3.73
CA GLU A 298 -26.13 -8.77 -3.26
C GLU A 298 -25.41 -7.60 -3.95
N ALA A 299 -24.49 -7.89 -4.90
CA ALA A 299 -23.70 -6.87 -5.57
C ALA A 299 -24.60 -5.89 -6.34
N PRO A 300 -24.59 -4.59 -5.99
CA PRO A 300 -25.48 -3.60 -6.59
C PRO A 300 -25.03 -3.15 -8.00
N GLY A 301 -23.84 -3.53 -8.42
CA GLY A 301 -23.23 -3.25 -9.72
C GLY A 301 -22.17 -4.27 -10.07
N LEU A 302 -21.46 -4.07 -11.17
CA LEU A 302 -20.45 -4.99 -11.68
C LEU A 302 -19.27 -5.12 -10.74
N VAL A 303 -19.04 -6.33 -10.23
CA VAL A 303 -17.85 -6.69 -9.42
C VAL A 303 -17.04 -7.71 -10.22
N LEU A 304 -15.72 -7.49 -10.28
CA LEU A 304 -14.75 -8.37 -10.90
C LEU A 304 -13.82 -8.93 -9.82
N ASP A 305 -13.97 -10.23 -9.53
CA ASP A 305 -13.03 -10.95 -8.67
C ASP A 305 -11.88 -11.47 -9.52
N VAL A 306 -10.78 -10.73 -9.52
CA VAL A 306 -9.57 -11.05 -10.28
C VAL A 306 -8.59 -11.93 -9.49
N GLY A 307 -8.96 -12.26 -8.25
CA GLY A 307 -8.17 -13.05 -7.33
C GLY A 307 -7.26 -12.21 -6.42
N HIS A 308 -7.25 -12.57 -5.15
CA HIS A 308 -6.50 -11.93 -4.08
C HIS A 308 -4.98 -11.90 -4.38
N PHE A 309 -4.42 -13.08 -4.63
CA PHE A 309 -2.99 -13.28 -4.81
C PHE A 309 -2.37 -12.36 -5.89
N ILE A 310 -3.02 -12.22 -7.05
CA ILE A 310 -2.45 -11.44 -8.17
C ILE A 310 -2.29 -9.96 -7.81
N LEU A 311 -3.26 -9.43 -7.06
CA LEU A 311 -3.28 -8.02 -6.69
C LEU A 311 -2.17 -7.68 -5.70
N GLU A 312 -1.96 -8.54 -4.71
CA GLU A 312 -0.99 -8.31 -3.63
C GLU A 312 0.42 -8.78 -3.97
N GLU A 313 0.58 -9.84 -4.75
CA GLU A 313 1.90 -10.29 -5.18
C GLU A 313 2.61 -9.19 -6.00
N GLU A 314 1.89 -8.52 -6.91
CA GLU A 314 2.43 -7.38 -7.64
C GLU A 314 2.70 -6.19 -6.73
N MET A 315 1.84 -5.91 -5.78
CA MET A 315 2.05 -4.89 -4.75
C MET A 315 3.38 -5.13 -4.03
N MET A 316 3.63 -6.35 -3.56
CA MET A 316 4.86 -6.69 -2.84
C MET A 316 6.10 -6.68 -3.72
N ARG A 317 5.97 -7.06 -4.99
CA ARG A 317 7.05 -6.94 -5.97
C ARG A 317 7.44 -5.47 -6.21
N LEU A 318 6.47 -4.58 -6.27
CA LEU A 318 6.69 -3.14 -6.38
C LEU A 318 7.26 -2.55 -5.09
N PHE A 319 6.80 -3.02 -3.93
CA PHE A 319 7.34 -2.61 -2.65
C PHE A 319 8.83 -2.95 -2.52
N ALA A 320 9.25 -4.14 -2.96
CA ALA A 320 10.67 -4.51 -3.01
C ALA A 320 11.51 -3.54 -3.87
N LYS A 321 10.95 -3.04 -4.98
CA LYS A 321 11.61 -2.04 -5.83
C LYS A 321 11.71 -0.68 -5.15
N GLU A 322 10.69 -0.27 -4.38
CA GLU A 322 10.71 0.97 -3.62
C GLU A 322 11.70 0.91 -2.45
N LEU A 323 11.80 -0.24 -1.77
CA LEU A 323 12.74 -0.44 -0.66
C LEU A 323 14.21 -0.40 -1.10
N SER A 324 14.52 -0.93 -2.28
CA SER A 324 15.90 -1.09 -2.72
C SER A 324 16.74 0.19 -2.66
N PRO A 325 16.29 1.36 -3.16
CA PRO A 325 17.07 2.60 -3.10
C PRO A 325 17.18 3.20 -1.69
N THR A 326 16.29 2.87 -0.75
CA THR A 326 16.34 3.40 0.63
C THR A 326 17.32 2.66 1.53
N LEU A 327 17.76 1.47 1.12
CA LEU A 327 18.59 0.54 1.90
C LEU A 327 20.02 0.48 1.34
N SER A 328 20.78 1.56 1.50
CA SER A 328 22.16 1.63 1.01
C SER A 328 23.04 0.48 1.56
N GLY A 329 23.68 -0.27 0.67
CA GLY A 329 24.53 -1.40 1.03
C GLY A 329 23.81 -2.67 1.45
N VAL A 330 22.46 -2.71 1.31
CA VAL A 330 21.64 -3.91 1.54
C VAL A 330 21.15 -4.45 0.20
N GLN A 331 21.31 -5.74 0.00
CA GLN A 331 20.77 -6.42 -1.18
C GLN A 331 19.30 -6.75 -0.93
N VAL A 332 18.40 -6.15 -1.70
CA VAL A 332 16.95 -6.42 -1.63
C VAL A 332 16.55 -7.40 -2.72
N LYS A 333 15.80 -8.45 -2.37
CA LYS A 333 15.30 -9.45 -3.33
C LYS A 333 13.84 -9.79 -3.03
N PHE A 334 13.03 -9.77 -4.07
CA PHE A 334 11.65 -10.27 -4.04
C PHE A 334 11.67 -11.79 -4.25
N PHE A 335 10.93 -12.52 -3.41
CA PHE A 335 10.69 -13.95 -3.51
C PHE A 335 9.23 -14.17 -3.90
N GLU A 336 9.04 -14.70 -5.10
CA GLU A 336 7.70 -14.98 -5.62
C GLU A 336 7.01 -16.04 -4.76
N GLY A 337 5.76 -15.75 -4.37
CA GLY A 337 4.85 -16.68 -3.76
C GLY A 337 4.25 -17.65 -4.80
N LYS A 338 3.38 -18.51 -4.33
CA LYS A 338 2.59 -19.40 -5.18
C LYS A 338 1.12 -19.23 -4.82
N SER A 339 0.30 -18.92 -5.82
CA SER A 339 -1.14 -18.89 -5.62
C SER A 339 -1.63 -20.22 -5.02
N PRO A 340 -2.45 -20.19 -3.96
CA PRO A 340 -3.06 -21.39 -3.40
C PRO A 340 -4.08 -22.01 -4.36
N PHE A 341 -4.53 -21.26 -5.37
CA PHE A 341 -5.51 -21.72 -6.36
C PHE A 341 -4.86 -22.03 -7.70
N SER A 342 -5.32 -23.10 -8.33
CA SER A 342 -5.04 -23.43 -9.72
C SER A 342 -6.36 -23.60 -10.47
N TYR A 343 -6.45 -23.01 -11.65
CA TYR A 343 -7.65 -23.08 -12.48
C TYR A 343 -7.43 -24.08 -13.61
N ARG A 344 -8.39 -24.99 -13.80
CA ARG A 344 -8.42 -25.94 -14.92
C ARG A 344 -9.64 -25.66 -15.79
N VAL A 345 -9.42 -25.40 -17.07
CA VAL A 345 -10.48 -25.32 -18.05
C VAL A 345 -10.61 -26.72 -18.67
N LEU A 346 -11.79 -27.34 -18.51
CA LEU A 346 -12.17 -28.57 -19.20
C LEU A 346 -12.79 -28.14 -20.54
N ALA A 347 -12.27 -28.69 -21.64
CA ALA A 347 -12.77 -28.44 -23.00
C ALA A 347 -14.02 -29.27 -23.28
#